data_65e1919cc8e218e4fde328553b5706b5
#
_entry.id   65e1919cc8e218e4fde328553b5706b5
#
_cell.length_a   1.000
_cell.length_b   1.000
_cell.length_c   1.000
_cell.angle_alpha   90.00
_cell.angle_beta   90.00
_cell.angle_gamma   90.00
#
_symmetry.space_group_name_H-M   'P 1'
#
loop_
_entity.id
_entity.type
_entity.pdbx_description
1 polymer ?
#
loop_
_entity_poly.entity_id
_entity_poly.type
_entity_poly.pdbx_seq_one_letter_code
_entity_poly.pdbx_strand_id
1 'polypeptide(L)'
;MAVLFIEYPKCTTCKKAKKWLDEHGVEYVDRHIVEDNPTAAELAEWHERSGLPLRRFFNTSGMKYRELGIKAKLDAGMTDEEAYELLTTDGMLVKRPLIVADNVVLTGFKEDAWAEALL
;
A
#
# COMPACT_ATOMS: atom_id res chain seq x y z
N MET A 1 1.72 20.14 -1.80
CA MET A 1 0.53 19.39 -1.40
C MET A 1 0.92 18.20 -0.55
N ALA A 2 0.10 17.87 0.42
CA ALA A 2 0.40 16.75 1.32
C ALA A 2 0.26 15.41 0.60
N VAL A 3 1.17 14.52 0.92
CA VAL A 3 1.16 13.14 0.45
C VAL A 3 0.31 12.31 1.40
N LEU A 4 -0.46 11.37 0.88
CA LEU A 4 -1.18 10.42 1.74
C LEU A 4 -0.25 9.25 2.05
N PHE A 5 0.04 9.06 3.34
CA PHE A 5 0.91 7.99 3.84
C PHE A 5 0.06 6.98 4.58
N ILE A 6 -0.14 5.82 3.98
CA ILE A 6 -0.99 4.76 4.55
C ILE A 6 -0.08 3.71 5.16
N GLU A 7 -0.21 3.52 6.48
CA GLU A 7 0.77 2.72 7.23
C GLU A 7 0.12 1.94 8.38
N TYR A 8 0.88 1.02 8.95
CA TYR A 8 0.53 0.30 10.15
C TYR A 8 1.54 0.67 11.23
N PRO A 9 1.13 1.31 12.34
CA PRO A 9 2.08 1.85 13.32
C PRO A 9 3.03 0.82 13.95
N LYS A 10 2.64 -0.44 14.01
CA LYS A 10 3.46 -1.51 14.58
C LYS A 10 4.42 -2.15 13.56
N CYS A 11 4.35 -1.73 12.31
CA CYS A 11 5.20 -2.26 11.23
C CYS A 11 6.56 -1.57 11.25
N THR A 12 7.64 -2.34 11.36
CA THR A 12 9.01 -1.79 11.38
C THR A 12 9.33 -1.00 10.13
N THR A 13 8.97 -1.51 8.97
CA THR A 13 9.19 -0.82 7.68
C THR A 13 8.44 0.50 7.64
N CYS A 14 7.21 0.53 8.16
CA CYS A 14 6.41 1.75 8.22
C CYS A 14 7.05 2.80 9.13
N LYS A 15 7.61 2.37 10.25
CA LYS A 15 8.32 3.27 11.17
C LYS A 15 9.53 3.90 10.50
N LYS A 16 10.29 3.11 9.75
CA LYS A 16 11.44 3.60 8.99
C LYS A 16 11.02 4.60 7.92
N ALA A 17 9.94 4.30 7.23
CA ALA A 17 9.41 5.17 6.18
C ALA A 17 8.95 6.51 6.76
N LYS A 18 8.25 6.48 7.88
CA LYS A 18 7.77 7.69 8.56
C LYS A 18 8.95 8.56 8.98
N LYS A 19 9.98 7.95 9.56
CA LYS A 19 11.19 8.66 9.96
C LYS A 19 11.84 9.34 8.76
N TRP A 20 11.91 8.61 7.63
CA TRP A 20 12.48 9.15 6.39
C TRP A 20 11.70 10.39 5.91
N LEU A 21 10.36 10.30 5.92
CA LEU A 21 9.52 11.42 5.53
C LEU A 21 9.75 12.65 6.42
N ASP A 22 9.83 12.42 7.73
CA ASP A 22 10.08 13.50 8.70
C ASP A 22 11.46 14.13 8.50
N GLU A 23 12.47 13.32 8.27
CA GLU A 23 13.85 13.78 8.07
C GLU A 23 14.01 14.60 6.80
N HIS A 24 13.21 14.30 5.77
CA HIS A 24 13.28 15.01 4.50
C HIS A 24 12.26 16.15 4.36
N GLY A 25 11.52 16.41 5.44
CA GLY A 25 10.56 17.51 5.46
C GLY A 25 9.37 17.33 4.53
N VAL A 26 9.00 16.09 4.21
CA VAL A 26 7.85 15.81 3.35
C VAL A 26 6.57 15.94 4.18
N GLU A 27 5.62 16.76 3.70
CA GLU A 27 4.32 16.86 4.34
C GLU A 27 3.47 15.66 3.96
N TYR A 28 2.84 15.03 4.95
CA TYR A 28 1.99 13.88 4.71
C TYR A 28 0.82 13.82 5.67
N VAL A 29 -0.24 13.16 5.22
CA VAL A 29 -1.37 12.79 6.07
C VAL A 29 -1.18 11.33 6.45
N ASP A 30 -1.11 11.05 7.74
CA ASP A 30 -0.90 9.69 8.27
C ASP A 30 -2.25 8.98 8.38
N ARG A 31 -2.41 7.89 7.62
CA ARG A 31 -3.65 7.12 7.62
C ARG A 31 -3.37 5.68 8.07
N HIS A 32 -4.11 5.24 9.08
CA HIS A 32 -3.97 3.89 9.63
C HIS A 32 -4.61 2.86 8.69
N ILE A 33 -3.81 1.92 8.18
CA ILE A 33 -4.25 0.98 7.14
C ILE A 33 -5.34 0.01 7.62
N VAL A 34 -5.41 -0.26 8.91
CA VAL A 34 -6.41 -1.16 9.48
C VAL A 34 -7.65 -0.40 9.96
N GLU A 35 -7.46 0.65 10.75
CA GLU A 35 -8.57 1.42 11.31
C GLU A 35 -9.28 2.27 10.26
N ASP A 36 -8.56 2.69 9.24
CA ASP A 36 -9.10 3.46 8.12
C ASP A 36 -8.74 2.73 6.82
N ASN A 37 -9.27 1.53 6.70
CA ASN A 37 -8.94 0.61 5.63
C ASN A 37 -9.29 1.20 4.24
N PRO A 38 -8.39 1.06 3.26
CA PRO A 38 -8.70 1.52 1.90
C PRO A 38 -9.97 0.88 1.34
N THR A 39 -10.74 1.67 0.59
CA THR A 39 -11.94 1.17 -0.08
C THR A 39 -11.57 0.53 -1.42
N ALA A 40 -12.49 -0.26 -1.98
CA ALA A 40 -12.29 -0.87 -3.29
C ALA A 40 -12.09 0.19 -4.37
N ALA A 41 -12.85 1.29 -4.31
CA ALA A 41 -12.73 2.39 -5.27
C ALA A 41 -11.36 3.06 -5.19
N GLU A 42 -10.87 3.30 -3.97
CA GLU A 42 -9.53 3.86 -3.76
C GLU A 42 -8.45 2.94 -4.32
N LEU A 43 -8.54 1.65 -4.01
CA LEU A 43 -7.57 0.67 -4.48
C LEU A 43 -7.54 0.58 -6.01
N ALA A 44 -8.70 0.62 -6.64
CA ALA A 44 -8.80 0.60 -8.11
C ALA A 44 -8.10 1.81 -8.72
N GLU A 45 -8.36 3.01 -8.18
CA GLU A 45 -7.73 4.24 -8.64
C GLU A 45 -6.21 4.21 -8.44
N TRP A 46 -5.78 3.82 -7.24
CA TRP A 46 -4.34 3.78 -6.92
C TRP A 46 -3.60 2.74 -7.77
N HIS A 47 -4.21 1.58 -7.97
CA HIS A 47 -3.63 0.54 -8.82
C HIS A 47 -3.44 1.05 -10.24
N GLU A 48 -4.46 1.66 -10.82
CA GLU A 48 -4.39 2.22 -12.17
C GLU A 48 -3.31 3.30 -12.27
N ARG A 49 -3.29 4.22 -11.32
CA ARG A 49 -2.32 5.33 -11.31
C ARG A 49 -0.88 4.84 -11.09
N SER A 50 -0.70 3.76 -10.37
CA SER A 50 0.63 3.25 -10.03
C SER A 50 1.35 2.62 -11.22
N GLY A 51 0.61 2.05 -12.15
CA GLY A 51 1.19 1.27 -13.24
C GLY A 51 1.84 -0.02 -12.78
N LEU A 52 1.64 -0.41 -11.51
CA LEU A 52 2.24 -1.60 -10.93
C LEU A 52 1.31 -2.81 -11.07
N PRO A 53 1.87 -4.04 -11.05
CA PRO A 53 1.03 -5.23 -11.00
C PRO A 53 0.19 -5.23 -9.73
N LEU A 54 -1.05 -5.70 -9.82
CA LEU A 54 -1.97 -5.75 -8.68
C LEU A 54 -1.39 -6.47 -7.47
N ARG A 55 -0.61 -7.51 -7.72
CA ARG A 55 0.07 -8.30 -6.68
C ARG A 55 0.89 -7.43 -5.72
N ARG A 56 1.38 -6.30 -6.20
CA ARG A 56 2.18 -5.36 -5.41
C ARG A 56 1.38 -4.65 -4.32
N PHE A 57 0.06 -4.70 -4.41
CA PHE A 57 -0.82 -4.10 -3.39
C PHE A 57 -1.17 -5.06 -2.27
N PHE A 58 -0.73 -6.32 -2.37
CA PHE A 58 -0.92 -7.31 -1.31
C PHE A 58 0.31 -7.39 -0.42
N ASN A 59 0.08 -7.61 0.88
CA ASN A 59 1.13 -7.90 1.83
C ASN A 59 1.51 -9.38 1.72
N THR A 60 2.37 -9.70 0.77
CA THR A 60 2.70 -11.09 0.40
C THR A 60 3.46 -11.85 1.48
N SER A 61 4.08 -11.16 2.43
CA SER A 61 4.78 -11.80 3.54
C SER A 61 3.89 -11.92 4.79
N GLY A 62 2.63 -11.51 4.71
CA GLY A 62 1.71 -11.56 5.84
C GLY A 62 1.09 -12.93 6.06
N MET A 63 0.71 -13.20 7.30
CA MET A 63 0.05 -14.46 7.67
C MET A 63 -1.29 -14.63 6.97
N LYS A 64 -2.08 -13.56 6.90
CA LYS A 64 -3.40 -13.60 6.23
C LYS A 64 -3.28 -13.96 4.76
N TYR A 65 -2.27 -13.45 4.09
CA TYR A 65 -2.02 -13.76 2.68
C TYR A 65 -1.83 -15.26 2.49
N ARG A 66 -1.05 -15.88 3.37
CA ARG A 66 -0.80 -17.32 3.33
C ARG A 66 -2.02 -18.14 3.74
N GLU A 67 -2.68 -17.76 4.85
CA GLU A 67 -3.86 -18.48 5.36
C GLU A 67 -4.97 -18.55 4.33
N LEU A 68 -5.19 -17.47 3.59
CA LEU A 68 -6.26 -17.41 2.60
C LEU A 68 -5.85 -17.99 1.24
N GLY A 69 -4.61 -18.39 1.08
CA GLY A 69 -4.11 -18.94 -0.18
C GLY A 69 -4.20 -17.96 -1.34
N ILE A 70 -3.94 -16.69 -1.08
CA ILE A 70 -4.14 -15.63 -2.07
C ILE A 70 -3.23 -15.78 -3.28
N LYS A 71 -2.00 -16.24 -3.08
CA LYS A 71 -1.07 -16.47 -4.21
C LYS A 71 -1.68 -17.42 -5.24
N ALA A 72 -2.24 -18.54 -4.76
CA ALA A 72 -2.88 -19.53 -5.63
C ALA A 72 -4.10 -18.94 -6.34
N LYS A 73 -4.88 -18.12 -5.63
CA LYS A 73 -6.07 -17.46 -6.20
C LYS A 73 -5.68 -16.48 -7.31
N LEU A 74 -4.62 -15.71 -7.09
CA LEU A 74 -4.10 -14.79 -8.10
C LEU A 74 -3.58 -15.56 -9.32
N ASP A 75 -2.84 -16.62 -9.09
CA ASP A 75 -2.30 -17.46 -10.17
C ASP A 75 -3.43 -18.15 -10.96
N ALA A 76 -4.56 -18.42 -10.31
CA ALA A 76 -5.72 -19.05 -10.95
C ALA A 76 -6.59 -18.05 -11.72
N GLY A 77 -6.26 -16.76 -11.72
CA GLY A 77 -6.95 -15.77 -12.52
C GLY A 77 -7.97 -14.92 -11.77
N MET A 78 -7.73 -14.65 -10.49
CA MET A 78 -8.56 -13.71 -9.73
C MET A 78 -8.65 -12.39 -10.50
N THR A 79 -9.87 -11.86 -10.64
CA THR A 79 -10.05 -10.57 -11.31
C THR A 79 -9.60 -9.41 -10.42
N ASP A 80 -9.33 -8.27 -11.04
CA ASP A 80 -8.93 -7.07 -10.29
C ASP A 80 -10.02 -6.67 -9.29
N GLU A 81 -11.28 -6.72 -9.71
CA GLU A 81 -12.42 -6.39 -8.84
C GLU A 81 -12.50 -7.31 -7.63
N GLU A 82 -12.30 -8.60 -7.83
CA GLU A 82 -12.29 -9.57 -6.74
C GLU A 82 -11.15 -9.28 -5.76
N ALA A 83 -10.00 -8.89 -6.29
CA ALA A 83 -8.83 -8.55 -5.48
C ALA A 83 -9.08 -7.29 -4.65
N TYR A 84 -9.68 -6.26 -5.23
CA TYR A 84 -9.99 -5.03 -4.48
C TYR A 84 -10.97 -5.32 -3.35
N GLU A 85 -11.99 -6.12 -3.61
CA GLU A 85 -12.95 -6.51 -2.59
C GLU A 85 -12.27 -7.28 -1.45
N LEU A 86 -11.36 -8.19 -1.79
CA LEU A 86 -10.63 -8.96 -0.80
C LEU A 86 -9.76 -8.06 0.08
N LEU A 87 -9.08 -7.08 -0.52
CA LEU A 87 -8.23 -6.14 0.21
C LEU A 87 -9.02 -5.27 1.19
N THR A 88 -10.32 -5.03 0.91
CA THR A 88 -11.16 -4.24 1.81
C THR A 88 -11.66 -5.03 3.01
N THR A 89 -11.49 -6.35 3.03
CA THR A 89 -11.94 -7.18 4.15
C THR A 89 -11.02 -7.07 5.36
N ASP A 90 -9.74 -6.72 5.14
CA ASP A 90 -8.77 -6.65 6.23
C ASP A 90 -7.57 -5.81 5.77
N GLY A 91 -7.32 -4.71 6.47
CA GLY A 91 -6.18 -3.83 6.18
C GLY A 91 -4.83 -4.53 6.26
N MET A 92 -4.74 -5.63 7.02
CA MET A 92 -3.50 -6.40 7.12
C MET A 92 -3.14 -7.12 5.81
N LEU A 93 -4.09 -7.25 4.89
CA LEU A 93 -3.85 -7.82 3.57
C LEU A 93 -3.18 -6.84 2.63
N VAL A 94 -3.26 -5.55 2.94
CA VAL A 94 -2.75 -4.49 2.07
C VAL A 94 -1.26 -4.28 2.29
N LYS A 95 -0.51 -4.15 1.20
CA LYS A 95 0.92 -3.83 1.25
C LYS A 95 1.12 -2.48 1.93
N ARG A 96 2.10 -2.42 2.80
CA ARG A 96 2.38 -1.18 3.56
C ARG A 96 3.88 -0.90 3.66
N PRO A 97 4.27 0.36 3.71
CA PRO A 97 3.40 1.53 3.56
C PRO A 97 3.00 1.79 2.11
N LEU A 98 1.94 2.56 1.93
CA LEU A 98 1.56 3.07 0.61
C LEU A 98 1.72 4.59 0.60
N ILE A 99 2.18 5.11 -0.51
CA ILE A 99 2.26 6.55 -0.76
C ILE A 99 1.32 6.89 -1.90
N VAL A 100 0.42 7.83 -1.67
CA VAL A 100 -0.46 8.37 -2.72
C VAL A 100 -0.20 9.86 -2.83
N ALA A 101 0.41 10.26 -3.93
CA ALA A 101 0.69 11.67 -4.23
C ALA A 101 -0.07 12.05 -5.51
N ASP A 102 -0.01 13.33 -5.89
CA ASP A 102 -0.75 13.82 -7.05
C ASP A 102 -0.43 13.09 -8.34
N ASN A 103 0.84 12.72 -8.52
CA ASN A 103 1.33 12.16 -9.78
C ASN A 103 1.96 10.78 -9.63
N VAL A 104 1.93 10.19 -8.43
CA VAL A 104 2.60 8.90 -8.21
C VAL A 104 1.93 8.13 -7.08
N VAL A 105 1.91 6.81 -7.21
CA VAL A 105 1.48 5.89 -6.14
C VAL A 105 2.60 4.87 -5.98
N LEU A 106 3.08 4.71 -4.74
CA LEU A 106 4.17 3.79 -4.43
C LEU A 106 3.72 2.76 -3.41
N THR A 107 4.22 1.53 -3.57
CA THR A 107 3.95 0.45 -2.62
C THR A 107 5.26 0.00 -1.97
N GLY A 108 5.23 -0.18 -0.66
CA GLY A 108 6.42 -0.54 0.10
C GLY A 108 7.35 0.65 0.26
N PHE A 109 8.46 0.45 0.98
CA PHE A 109 9.42 1.53 1.23
C PHE A 109 10.77 1.20 0.61
N LYS A 110 11.18 2.01 -0.36
CA LYS A 110 12.50 1.97 -0.97
C LYS A 110 12.98 3.41 -1.06
N GLU A 111 14.03 3.74 -0.33
CA GLU A 111 14.52 5.11 -0.22
C GLU A 111 14.81 5.75 -1.58
N ASP A 112 15.46 5.01 -2.48
CA ASP A 112 15.79 5.52 -3.81
C ASP A 112 14.53 5.91 -4.60
N ALA A 113 13.55 5.03 -4.62
CA ALA A 113 12.30 5.28 -5.34
C ALA A 113 11.51 6.44 -4.72
N TRP A 114 11.51 6.52 -3.39
CA TRP A 114 10.80 7.60 -2.69
C TRP A 114 11.50 8.93 -2.90
N ALA A 115 12.84 8.95 -2.87
CA ALA A 115 13.59 10.17 -3.13
C ALA A 115 13.33 10.69 -4.55
N GLU A 116 13.33 9.80 -5.53
CA GLU A 116 13.06 10.17 -6.93
C GLU A 116 11.65 10.73 -7.11
N ALA A 117 10.67 10.16 -6.42
CA ALA A 117 9.27 10.53 -6.57
C ALA A 117 8.86 11.74 -5.74
N LEU A 118 9.43 11.92 -4.54
CA LEU A 118 8.96 12.89 -3.56
C LEU A 118 9.90 14.08 -3.32
N LEU A 119 11.15 13.99 -3.76
CA LEU A 119 12.14 15.06 -3.54
C LEU A 119 12.57 15.80 -4.83
#